data_ae814e9ad566a1ea5dca5e860a16b7a3
#
_entry.id   ae814e9ad566a1ea5dca5e860a16b7a3
#
_cell.length_a   1.000
_cell.length_b   1.000
_cell.length_c   1.000
_cell.angle_alpha   90.00
_cell.angle_beta   90.00
_cell.angle_gamma   90.00
#
_symmetry.space_group_name_H-M   'P 1'
#
loop_
_entity.id
_entity.type
_entity.pdbx_description
1 polymer ?
#
loop_
_entity_poly.entity_id
_entity_poly.type
_entity_poly.pdbx_seq_one_letter_code
_entity_poly.pdbx_strand_id
1 'polypeptide(L)'
;MKRKILSVTMAALLCLSLAACGEETDKPAKDNQNTSAPEEKDDTNTGDVANKDKPLVWFNRQPSNSSTGELDMAALSYNKDTYYVGFDADQGAELQGTMVKDYIEANIDKIDRNGDGVIGYVLAIGDIGHNDSIARTRGVRKALGTGVDKDGAINSDPVGTNTDGSASAVQDGTLDIGGKTYTVRELASQEMKNSAGATWDAATAGNAIGTWTSSFGDQIDIVVSNNDGMGMSMFNAWSKDNKVPTFGYDANSDAVAAIAEGYGGTISQHADVQAYLTLRVLRNALDGVDVDTGIGTADDAGNVLSDDVYRYSEEQRSYYALNVAVTADNYNDFTDSTKVFEPVSKQLDESAHATKKVWLDIYNASDNFLSSTYQPLLQNYDDLLNLDVDYIGGDGQTESNITNRLGNPGQYDAFAINMVKTDNAASYTALLNQ
;
A
#
# COMPACT_ATOMS: atom_id res chain seq x y z
N MET A 1 30.59 37.34 -40.33
CA MET A 1 30.14 38.48 -39.51
C MET A 1 29.82 37.94 -38.13
N LYS A 2 30.65 38.01 -37.24
CA LYS A 2 31.01 38.82 -36.06
C LYS A 2 29.81 39.29 -35.24
N ARG A 3 29.87 38.86 -33.92
CA ARG A 3 29.44 39.53 -32.67
C ARG A 3 28.06 39.12 -32.15
N LYS A 4 27.82 38.93 -30.84
CA LYS A 4 28.56 39.16 -29.59
C LYS A 4 28.01 38.30 -28.48
N ILE A 5 28.88 37.85 -27.63
CA ILE A 5 28.68 37.30 -26.28
C ILE A 5 28.23 38.44 -25.35
N LEU A 6 27.31 38.21 -24.44
CA LEU A 6 27.17 39.00 -23.24
C LEU A 6 26.92 38.11 -22.02
N SER A 7 27.97 37.99 -21.26
CA SER A 7 27.99 37.51 -19.88
C SER A 7 27.44 38.59 -18.96
N VAL A 8 26.64 38.23 -17.97
CA VAL A 8 26.46 39.05 -16.77
C VAL A 8 26.73 38.21 -15.54
N THR A 9 27.75 38.62 -14.86
CA THR A 9 28.25 38.08 -13.60
C THR A 9 27.58 38.80 -12.42
N MET A 10 27.14 38.05 -11.42
CA MET A 10 27.37 38.17 -10.01
C MET A 10 27.16 39.47 -9.22
N ALA A 11 26.54 39.36 -8.06
CA ALA A 11 27.10 39.92 -6.83
C ALA A 11 26.50 39.21 -5.60
N ALA A 12 27.39 38.58 -4.85
CA ALA A 12 27.17 38.17 -3.47
C ALA A 12 27.33 39.39 -2.54
N LEU A 13 26.49 39.52 -1.53
CA LEU A 13 26.71 40.41 -0.39
C LEU A 13 26.71 39.61 0.89
N LEU A 14 27.91 39.48 1.45
CA LEU A 14 28.14 39.15 2.86
C LEU A 14 27.84 40.41 3.70
N CYS A 15 27.16 40.28 4.81
CA CYS A 15 27.24 41.20 5.93
C CYS A 15 27.66 40.46 7.19
N LEU A 16 28.90 40.65 7.58
CA LEU A 16 29.40 40.47 8.94
C LEU A 16 28.96 41.66 9.80
N SER A 17 28.59 41.43 11.03
CA SER A 17 28.69 42.43 12.09
C SER A 17 29.21 41.81 13.38
N LEU A 18 30.25 42.47 13.86
CA LEU A 18 31.20 42.17 14.92
C LEU A 18 30.57 42.13 16.31
N ALA A 19 31.26 41.39 17.14
CA ALA A 19 31.24 41.38 18.59
C ALA A 19 31.78 42.67 19.22
N ALA A 20 31.32 42.96 20.43
CA ALA A 20 32.08 43.79 21.36
C ALA A 20 31.97 43.22 22.78
N CYS A 21 33.12 42.97 23.36
CA CYS A 21 33.40 42.57 24.73
C CYS A 21 33.21 43.73 25.72
N GLY A 22 33.01 43.39 26.98
CA GLY A 22 33.18 44.29 28.12
C GLY A 22 33.26 43.49 29.42
N GLU A 23 34.38 43.58 30.09
CA GLU A 23 34.90 42.83 31.24
C GLU A 23 34.28 43.17 32.61
N GLU A 24 34.29 42.14 33.45
CA GLU A 24 34.68 42.00 34.87
C GLU A 24 34.29 43.06 35.93
N THR A 25 33.78 42.58 37.08
CA THR A 25 34.55 42.45 38.34
C THR A 25 33.69 41.89 39.50
N ASP A 26 34.35 40.88 40.17
CA ASP A 26 34.44 40.54 41.61
C ASP A 26 33.19 40.30 42.49
N LYS A 27 33.31 39.15 43.14
CA LYS A 27 32.67 38.55 44.35
C LYS A 27 33.00 39.35 45.65
N PRO A 28 32.41 39.04 46.87
CA PRO A 28 32.04 37.75 47.37
C PRO A 28 30.82 37.64 48.34
N ALA A 29 30.32 36.40 48.41
CA ALA A 29 29.76 35.61 49.52
C ALA A 29 28.94 36.20 50.69
N LYS A 30 27.79 35.60 50.98
CA LYS A 30 27.50 34.76 52.20
C LYS A 30 26.07 34.20 52.20
N ASP A 31 26.05 32.91 52.53
CA ASP A 31 25.00 32.07 53.11
C ASP A 31 23.68 32.66 53.54
N ASN A 32 22.57 32.04 53.14
CA ASN A 32 21.70 31.39 54.08
C ASN A 32 20.76 30.35 53.40
N GLN A 33 20.74 29.16 53.93
CA GLN A 33 19.85 28.06 53.62
C GLN A 33 18.37 28.49 53.81
N ASN A 34 17.55 28.17 52.88
CA ASN A 34 16.21 27.67 53.15
C ASN A 34 15.76 26.75 52.02
N THR A 35 15.67 25.49 52.37
CA THR A 35 15.14 24.39 51.58
C THR A 35 13.64 24.58 51.39
N SER A 36 13.21 24.79 50.18
CA SER A 36 11.93 24.33 49.72
C SER A 36 12.11 23.92 48.26
N ALA A 37 11.98 22.63 48.00
CA ALA A 37 11.88 22.08 46.66
C ALA A 37 10.79 22.80 45.85
N PRO A 38 11.00 23.02 44.56
CA PRO A 38 9.90 23.42 43.72
C PRO A 38 8.91 22.24 43.71
N GLU A 39 7.67 22.48 44.15
CA GLU A 39 6.55 21.63 43.83
C GLU A 39 6.56 21.45 42.32
N GLU A 40 6.76 20.22 41.85
CA GLU A 40 6.32 19.81 40.55
C GLU A 40 4.85 20.18 40.49
N LYS A 41 4.53 21.21 39.76
CA LYS A 41 3.21 21.40 39.25
C LYS A 41 2.99 20.24 38.29
N ASP A 42 2.26 19.27 38.79
CA ASP A 42 1.54 18.29 38.00
C ASP A 42 0.59 19.09 37.10
N ASP A 43 1.08 19.50 35.94
CA ASP A 43 0.28 20.01 34.83
C ASP A 43 -0.45 18.82 34.20
N THR A 44 -1.24 18.09 35.00
CA THR A 44 -2.33 17.26 34.52
C THR A 44 -3.46 18.17 34.04
N ASN A 45 -3.17 18.98 33.03
CA ASN A 45 -4.19 19.44 32.14
C ASN A 45 -4.48 18.31 31.13
N THR A 46 -5.02 17.20 31.64
CA THR A 46 -5.75 16.25 30.83
C THR A 46 -7.09 16.92 30.50
N GLY A 47 -7.04 17.93 29.62
CA GLY A 47 -8.21 18.31 28.87
C GLY A 47 -8.67 17.02 28.20
N ASP A 48 -9.90 16.57 28.48
CA ASP A 48 -10.56 15.48 27.79
C ASP A 48 -10.40 15.74 26.29
N VAL A 49 -9.49 14.98 25.65
CA VAL A 49 -9.34 15.05 24.20
C VAL A 49 -10.56 14.31 23.68
N ALA A 50 -11.47 15.04 23.07
CA ALA A 50 -12.84 14.62 22.77
C ALA A 50 -12.97 13.30 22.00
N ASN A 51 -11.90 12.83 21.34
CA ASN A 51 -11.90 11.62 20.52
C ASN A 51 -10.87 10.57 20.97
N LYS A 52 -10.11 10.83 22.04
CA LYS A 52 -9.02 9.98 22.48
C LYS A 52 -9.45 8.55 22.83
N ASP A 53 -10.65 8.36 23.31
CA ASP A 53 -11.20 7.06 23.72
C ASP A 53 -12.06 6.39 22.64
N LYS A 54 -12.19 7.00 21.45
CA LYS A 54 -12.98 6.45 20.37
C LYS A 54 -12.19 5.41 19.59
N PRO A 55 -12.81 4.29 19.18
CA PRO A 55 -12.17 3.27 18.36
C PRO A 55 -11.62 3.85 17.04
N LEU A 56 -10.43 3.36 16.66
CA LEU A 56 -9.75 3.72 15.43
C LEU A 56 -9.28 2.45 14.72
N VAL A 57 -9.63 2.29 13.45
CA VAL A 57 -9.06 1.25 12.59
C VAL A 57 -8.32 1.89 11.42
N TRP A 58 -7.02 1.63 11.35
CA TRP A 58 -6.26 1.83 10.13
C TRP A 58 -6.58 0.67 9.20
N PHE A 59 -7.01 0.93 7.97
CA PHE A 59 -7.43 -0.18 7.11
C PHE A 59 -6.76 -0.18 5.76
N ASN A 60 -6.71 -1.36 5.14
CA ASN A 60 -6.13 -1.69 3.85
C ASN A 60 -4.62 -1.41 3.77
N ARG A 61 -4.16 -0.21 4.06
CA ARG A 61 -2.72 0.14 4.05
C ARG A 61 -2.18 0.22 5.46
N GLN A 62 -1.09 -0.47 5.70
CA GLN A 62 -0.40 -0.49 6.98
C GLN A 62 0.14 0.90 7.32
N PRO A 63 -0.18 1.47 8.51
CA PRO A 63 0.54 2.62 9.00
C PRO A 63 2.00 2.23 9.20
N SER A 64 2.90 2.84 8.44
CA SER A 64 4.31 2.44 8.42
C SER A 64 5.21 3.58 8.86
N ASN A 65 6.27 3.21 9.55
CA ASN A 65 7.35 4.12 9.87
C ASN A 65 8.06 4.55 8.58
N SER A 66 8.12 5.84 8.32
CA SER A 66 8.69 6.40 7.07
C SER A 66 10.18 6.09 6.86
N SER A 67 10.90 5.76 7.94
CA SER A 67 12.33 5.45 7.88
C SER A 67 12.63 3.97 7.67
N THR A 68 11.79 3.06 8.23
CA THR A 68 12.03 1.62 8.20
C THR A 68 11.09 0.88 7.25
N GLY A 69 9.91 1.45 6.96
CA GLY A 69 8.84 0.77 6.23
C GLY A 69 8.05 -0.24 7.06
N GLU A 70 8.45 -0.47 8.31
CA GLU A 70 7.78 -1.40 9.22
C GLU A 70 6.50 -0.79 9.80
N LEU A 71 5.63 -1.64 10.37
CA LEU A 71 4.40 -1.23 11.04
C LEU A 71 4.71 -0.18 12.12
N ASP A 72 4.02 0.95 12.06
CA ASP A 72 4.15 2.03 13.04
C ASP A 72 3.35 1.69 14.32
N MET A 73 4.02 1.11 15.29
CA MET A 73 3.44 0.76 16.59
C MET A 73 2.97 2.01 17.38
N ALA A 74 3.53 3.19 17.11
CA ALA A 74 3.03 4.43 17.72
C ALA A 74 1.63 4.79 17.20
N ALA A 75 1.38 4.61 15.91
CA ALA A 75 0.05 4.78 15.31
C ALA A 75 -0.98 3.80 15.89
N LEU A 76 -0.57 2.57 16.22
CA LEU A 76 -1.44 1.55 16.85
C LEU A 76 -1.60 1.74 18.37
N SER A 77 -0.77 2.57 18.98
CA SER A 77 -0.84 2.91 20.39
C SER A 77 -1.66 4.18 20.67
N TYR A 78 -2.41 4.68 19.69
CA TYR A 78 -3.23 5.89 19.84
C TYR A 78 -4.19 5.76 21.03
N ASN A 79 -4.92 4.65 21.13
CA ASN A 79 -5.68 4.27 22.31
C ASN A 79 -5.81 2.73 22.43
N LYS A 80 -6.52 2.26 23.44
CA LYS A 80 -6.72 0.82 23.68
C LYS A 80 -7.54 0.11 22.59
N ASP A 81 -8.35 0.85 21.84
CA ASP A 81 -9.25 0.37 20.79
C ASP A 81 -8.77 0.82 19.38
N THR A 82 -7.45 0.86 19.21
CA THR A 82 -6.81 1.13 17.91
C THR A 82 -6.26 -0.14 17.30
N TYR A 83 -6.61 -0.43 16.04
CA TYR A 83 -6.25 -1.65 15.32
C TYR A 83 -5.81 -1.33 13.88
N TYR A 84 -5.10 -2.28 13.29
CA TYR A 84 -4.90 -2.33 11.85
C TYR A 84 -5.66 -3.51 11.25
N VAL A 85 -6.31 -3.29 10.13
CA VAL A 85 -6.96 -4.33 9.32
C VAL A 85 -6.52 -4.16 7.87
N GLY A 86 -5.82 -5.13 7.34
CA GLY A 86 -5.34 -5.08 5.97
C GLY A 86 -4.89 -6.44 5.47
N PHE A 87 -3.85 -6.45 4.67
CA PHE A 87 -3.25 -7.68 4.15
C PHE A 87 -1.75 -7.70 4.44
N ASP A 88 -1.14 -8.87 4.30
CA ASP A 88 0.30 -9.04 4.43
C ASP A 88 0.97 -8.69 3.09
N ALA A 89 1.55 -7.49 3.02
CA ALA A 89 2.17 -6.98 1.80
C ALA A 89 3.37 -7.83 1.34
N ASP A 90 4.17 -8.33 2.28
CA ASP A 90 5.34 -9.15 1.96
C ASP A 90 4.92 -10.53 1.46
N GLN A 91 3.93 -11.17 2.12
CA GLN A 91 3.38 -12.44 1.69
C GLN A 91 2.74 -12.34 0.29
N GLY A 92 1.97 -11.27 0.02
CA GLY A 92 1.39 -11.04 -1.30
C GLY A 92 2.44 -10.75 -2.38
N ALA A 93 3.51 -10.04 -2.03
CA ALA A 93 4.63 -9.79 -2.94
C ALA A 93 5.40 -11.07 -3.29
N GLU A 94 5.64 -11.95 -2.31
CA GLU A 94 6.24 -13.27 -2.54
C GLU A 94 5.35 -14.15 -3.41
N LEU A 95 4.02 -14.12 -3.20
CA LEU A 95 3.06 -14.84 -4.06
C LEU A 95 3.09 -14.33 -5.50
N GLN A 96 3.12 -13.00 -5.72
CA GLN A 96 3.20 -12.46 -7.07
C GLN A 96 4.48 -12.94 -7.78
N GLY A 97 5.62 -12.85 -7.12
CA GLY A 97 6.88 -13.33 -7.67
C GLY A 97 6.87 -14.82 -7.97
N THR A 98 6.35 -15.63 -7.05
CA THR A 98 6.21 -17.08 -7.21
C THR A 98 5.29 -17.43 -8.37
N MET A 99 4.11 -16.78 -8.46
CA MET A 99 3.16 -16.98 -9.55
C MET A 99 3.79 -16.72 -10.92
N VAL A 100 4.56 -15.64 -11.08
CA VAL A 100 5.27 -15.32 -12.32
C VAL A 100 6.30 -16.40 -12.64
N LYS A 101 7.11 -16.81 -11.66
CA LYS A 101 8.13 -17.85 -11.82
C LYS A 101 7.53 -19.19 -12.20
N ASP A 102 6.50 -19.64 -11.48
CA ASP A 102 5.83 -20.93 -11.74
C ASP A 102 5.20 -20.95 -13.15
N TYR A 103 4.64 -19.82 -13.59
CA TYR A 103 4.12 -19.69 -14.95
C TYR A 103 5.23 -19.83 -15.99
N ILE A 104 6.40 -19.22 -15.78
CA ILE A 104 7.56 -19.36 -16.66
C ILE A 104 7.99 -20.83 -16.74
N GLU A 105 8.14 -21.48 -15.59
CA GLU A 105 8.58 -22.88 -15.50
C GLU A 105 7.62 -23.83 -16.22
N ALA A 106 6.30 -23.60 -16.04
CA ALA A 106 5.27 -24.42 -16.68
C ALA A 106 5.12 -24.19 -18.19
N ASN A 107 5.52 -23.03 -18.72
CA ASN A 107 5.27 -22.61 -20.08
C ASN A 107 6.55 -22.23 -20.86
N ILE A 108 7.70 -22.70 -20.45
CA ILE A 108 9.01 -22.24 -21.00
C ILE A 108 9.10 -22.33 -22.52
N ASP A 109 8.52 -23.36 -23.14
CA ASP A 109 8.50 -23.54 -24.60
C ASP A 109 7.72 -22.43 -25.35
N LYS A 110 6.88 -21.68 -24.64
CA LYS A 110 6.09 -20.56 -25.16
C LYS A 110 6.63 -19.19 -24.74
N ILE A 111 7.44 -19.17 -23.66
CA ILE A 111 7.98 -17.94 -23.07
C ILE A 111 9.24 -17.50 -23.82
N ASP A 112 10.27 -18.35 -23.96
CA ASP A 112 11.47 -18.06 -24.76
C ASP A 112 11.12 -18.11 -26.26
N ARG A 113 10.35 -17.10 -26.74
CA ARG A 113 9.74 -17.12 -28.08
C ARG A 113 10.74 -16.94 -29.19
N ASN A 114 11.81 -16.20 -28.96
CA ASN A 114 12.87 -15.97 -29.93
C ASN A 114 13.97 -17.06 -29.85
N GLY A 115 13.94 -17.91 -28.81
CA GLY A 115 14.84 -19.08 -28.66
C GLY A 115 16.25 -18.69 -28.26
N ASP A 116 16.49 -17.50 -27.74
CA ASP A 116 17.84 -17.01 -27.39
C ASP A 116 18.32 -17.44 -25.99
N GLY A 117 17.44 -18.06 -25.21
CA GLY A 117 17.75 -18.53 -23.85
C GLY A 117 17.69 -17.40 -22.81
N VAL A 118 17.14 -16.24 -23.18
CA VAL A 118 16.90 -15.11 -22.29
C VAL A 118 15.41 -14.91 -22.12
N ILE A 119 14.93 -14.86 -20.89
CA ILE A 119 13.54 -14.52 -20.54
C ILE A 119 13.51 -13.05 -20.20
N GLY A 120 13.03 -12.25 -21.14
CA GLY A 120 12.93 -10.80 -21.00
C GLY A 120 11.61 -10.38 -20.38
N TYR A 121 11.64 -9.58 -19.32
CA TYR A 121 10.42 -9.00 -18.76
C TYR A 121 10.49 -7.48 -18.62
N VAL A 122 9.32 -6.86 -18.57
CA VAL A 122 9.16 -5.44 -18.27
C VAL A 122 8.28 -5.27 -17.04
N LEU A 123 8.51 -4.22 -16.23
CA LEU A 123 7.87 -4.04 -14.93
C LEU A 123 7.29 -2.62 -14.79
N ALA A 124 5.98 -2.55 -14.59
CA ALA A 124 5.29 -1.31 -14.23
C ALA A 124 5.28 -1.15 -12.70
N ILE A 125 5.97 -0.12 -12.21
CA ILE A 125 6.07 0.22 -10.80
C ILE A 125 5.03 1.30 -10.48
N GLY A 126 4.24 1.10 -9.42
CA GLY A 126 3.17 2.02 -9.06
C GLY A 126 3.69 3.37 -8.56
N ASP A 127 4.34 3.35 -7.40
CA ASP A 127 4.90 4.54 -6.73
C ASP A 127 6.16 4.12 -5.97
N ILE A 128 7.28 4.73 -6.28
CA ILE A 128 8.58 4.37 -5.69
C ILE A 128 8.68 4.67 -4.18
N GLY A 129 7.81 5.51 -3.66
CA GLY A 129 7.70 5.82 -2.23
C GLY A 129 6.63 5.04 -1.48
N HIS A 130 5.93 4.13 -2.16
CA HIS A 130 4.82 3.36 -1.59
C HIS A 130 5.30 1.97 -1.15
N ASN A 131 5.05 1.59 0.12
CA ASN A 131 5.54 0.32 0.68
C ASN A 131 5.13 -0.91 -0.14
N ASP A 132 3.88 -1.00 -0.57
CA ASP A 132 3.42 -2.14 -1.37
C ASP A 132 4.10 -2.19 -2.74
N SER A 133 4.32 -1.04 -3.38
CA SER A 133 5.02 -0.97 -4.66
C SER A 133 6.47 -1.46 -4.51
N ILE A 134 7.12 -1.06 -3.43
CA ILE A 134 8.47 -1.51 -3.05
C ILE A 134 8.46 -3.02 -2.81
N ALA A 135 7.53 -3.52 -2.00
CA ALA A 135 7.41 -4.95 -1.68
C ALA A 135 7.15 -5.78 -2.94
N ARG A 136 6.15 -5.41 -3.77
CA ARG A 136 5.79 -6.13 -5.01
C ARG A 136 6.94 -6.14 -6.02
N THR A 137 7.62 -5.01 -6.20
CA THR A 137 8.81 -4.93 -7.07
C THR A 137 9.93 -5.86 -6.59
N ARG A 138 10.23 -5.84 -5.28
CA ARG A 138 11.23 -6.72 -4.68
C ARG A 138 10.83 -8.20 -4.73
N GLY A 139 9.57 -8.52 -4.50
CA GLY A 139 9.03 -9.89 -4.56
C GLY A 139 9.23 -10.53 -5.93
N VAL A 140 8.89 -9.81 -6.99
CA VAL A 140 9.11 -10.26 -8.37
C VAL A 140 10.60 -10.44 -8.66
N ARG A 141 11.44 -9.45 -8.36
CA ARG A 141 12.88 -9.52 -8.58
C ARG A 141 13.53 -10.66 -7.77
N LYS A 142 13.10 -10.87 -6.53
CA LYS A 142 13.56 -11.97 -5.67
C LYS A 142 13.26 -13.32 -6.29
N ALA A 143 12.04 -13.55 -6.75
CA ALA A 143 11.62 -14.82 -7.33
C ALA A 143 12.32 -15.11 -8.65
N LEU A 144 12.58 -14.09 -9.45
CA LEU A 144 13.27 -14.20 -10.74
C LEU A 144 14.80 -14.13 -10.64
N GLY A 145 15.33 -13.91 -9.42
CA GLY A 145 16.77 -13.82 -9.18
C GLY A 145 17.40 -12.54 -9.75
N THR A 146 16.59 -11.55 -10.12
CA THR A 146 17.06 -10.27 -10.66
C THR A 146 17.22 -9.21 -9.58
N GLY A 147 17.96 -8.14 -9.86
CA GLY A 147 17.99 -6.97 -9.01
C GLY A 147 18.77 -7.10 -7.70
N VAL A 148 19.54 -8.14 -7.54
CA VAL A 148 20.43 -8.31 -6.37
C VAL A 148 21.62 -7.38 -6.52
N ASP A 149 21.79 -6.44 -5.61
CA ASP A 149 22.96 -5.58 -5.60
C ASP A 149 24.20 -6.28 -5.05
N LYS A 150 25.33 -5.58 -5.08
CA LYS A 150 26.63 -6.09 -4.60
C LYS A 150 26.64 -6.48 -3.11
N ASP A 151 25.68 -5.95 -2.33
CA ASP A 151 25.55 -6.19 -0.88
C ASP A 151 24.48 -7.26 -0.59
N GLY A 152 23.86 -7.84 -1.62
CA GLY A 152 22.86 -8.89 -1.53
C GLY A 152 21.44 -8.35 -1.27
N ALA A 153 21.24 -7.04 -1.24
CA ALA A 153 19.91 -6.44 -1.14
C ALA A 153 19.21 -6.43 -2.51
N ILE A 154 17.88 -6.49 -2.50
CA ILE A 154 17.07 -6.42 -3.72
C ILE A 154 16.60 -5.00 -3.91
N ASN A 155 16.99 -4.39 -5.03
CA ASN A 155 16.61 -3.04 -5.39
C ASN A 155 15.13 -2.96 -5.78
N SER A 156 14.45 -1.88 -5.42
CA SER A 156 13.07 -1.56 -5.81
C SER A 156 12.96 -0.37 -6.76
N ASP A 157 14.08 0.30 -7.08
CA ASP A 157 14.08 1.44 -7.98
C ASP A 157 13.82 1.04 -9.45
N PRO A 158 13.19 1.91 -10.24
CA PRO A 158 13.04 1.68 -11.68
C PRO A 158 14.40 1.74 -12.38
N VAL A 159 14.58 0.91 -13.39
CA VAL A 159 15.83 0.87 -14.18
C VAL A 159 15.75 1.70 -15.47
N GLY A 160 14.59 2.28 -15.79
CA GLY A 160 14.37 2.90 -17.08
C GLY A 160 14.34 1.84 -18.19
N THR A 161 15.09 2.06 -19.28
CA THR A 161 15.27 1.07 -20.34
C THR A 161 16.68 0.45 -20.23
N ASN A 162 16.73 -0.86 -20.16
CA ASN A 162 17.97 -1.63 -20.16
C ASN A 162 18.18 -2.26 -21.55
N THR A 163 18.97 -1.61 -22.40
CA THR A 163 19.13 -2.04 -23.79
C THR A 163 20.24 -3.06 -24.00
N ASP A 164 21.17 -3.20 -23.05
CA ASP A 164 22.34 -4.08 -23.18
C ASP A 164 22.66 -4.95 -21.94
N GLY A 165 21.85 -4.82 -20.89
CA GLY A 165 22.06 -5.54 -19.63
C GLY A 165 23.26 -5.06 -18.80
N SER A 166 24.02 -4.11 -19.29
CA SER A 166 25.29 -3.68 -18.67
C SER A 166 25.16 -2.42 -17.82
N ALA A 167 24.17 -1.60 -18.07
CA ALA A 167 23.99 -0.28 -17.41
C ALA A 167 22.86 -0.26 -16.39
N SER A 168 22.19 -1.39 -16.16
CA SER A 168 21.07 -1.50 -15.28
C SER A 168 21.50 -1.55 -13.81
N ALA A 169 20.75 -0.85 -12.96
CA ALA A 169 20.82 -1.05 -11.51
C ALA A 169 20.33 -2.45 -11.07
N VAL A 170 19.73 -3.21 -11.99
CA VAL A 170 19.19 -4.55 -11.77
C VAL A 170 19.99 -5.58 -12.55
N GLN A 171 20.63 -6.50 -11.83
CA GLN A 171 21.39 -7.60 -12.44
C GLN A 171 20.46 -8.65 -13.03
N ASP A 172 20.95 -9.36 -14.08
CA ASP A 172 20.28 -10.54 -14.63
C ASP A 172 20.21 -11.66 -13.58
N GLY A 173 19.09 -12.36 -13.58
CA GLY A 173 18.89 -13.61 -12.83
C GLY A 173 19.10 -14.84 -13.68
N THR A 174 18.91 -16.01 -13.06
CA THR A 174 18.94 -17.31 -13.75
C THR A 174 17.84 -18.22 -13.23
N LEU A 175 17.24 -19.01 -14.14
CA LEU A 175 16.31 -20.08 -13.81
C LEU A 175 16.76 -21.38 -14.48
N ASP A 176 16.80 -22.47 -13.70
CA ASP A 176 17.11 -23.79 -14.21
C ASP A 176 15.80 -24.56 -14.48
N ILE A 177 15.45 -24.76 -15.75
CA ILE A 177 14.19 -25.37 -16.17
C ILE A 177 14.47 -26.53 -17.08
N GLY A 178 14.02 -27.74 -16.73
CA GLY A 178 14.18 -28.92 -17.54
C GLY A 178 15.65 -29.31 -17.83
N GLY A 179 16.58 -28.88 -16.95
CA GLY A 179 18.01 -29.11 -17.10
C GLY A 179 18.76 -28.14 -18.03
N LYS A 180 18.07 -27.07 -18.46
CA LYS A 180 18.66 -25.93 -19.17
C LYS A 180 18.60 -24.68 -18.27
N THR A 181 19.68 -23.92 -18.19
CA THR A 181 19.74 -22.63 -17.50
C THR A 181 19.33 -21.52 -18.46
N TYR A 182 18.36 -20.73 -18.04
CA TYR A 182 17.90 -19.53 -18.74
C TYR A 182 18.39 -18.29 -18.01
N THR A 183 18.78 -17.26 -18.75
CA THR A 183 19.00 -15.92 -18.20
C THR A 183 17.65 -15.22 -18.05
N VAL A 184 17.39 -14.56 -16.92
CA VAL A 184 16.22 -13.72 -16.73
C VAL A 184 16.65 -12.27 -16.69
N ARG A 185 16.04 -11.44 -17.51
CA ARG A 185 16.43 -10.02 -17.67
C ARG A 185 15.26 -9.07 -17.52
N GLU A 186 15.40 -8.09 -16.63
CA GLU A 186 14.51 -6.93 -16.60
C GLU A 186 14.92 -5.95 -17.71
N LEU A 187 14.16 -5.95 -18.80
CA LEU A 187 14.43 -5.11 -19.97
C LEU A 187 14.13 -3.63 -19.71
N ALA A 188 13.06 -3.36 -18.98
CA ALA A 188 12.67 -2.02 -18.57
C ALA A 188 11.78 -2.05 -17.34
N SER A 189 11.89 -1.01 -16.53
CA SER A 189 10.91 -0.67 -15.51
C SER A 189 10.79 0.83 -15.32
N GLN A 190 9.62 1.28 -14.93
CA GLN A 190 9.34 2.71 -14.76
C GLN A 190 8.27 2.90 -13.69
N GLU A 191 8.39 4.00 -12.93
CA GLU A 191 7.30 4.50 -12.09
C GLU A 191 6.17 5.01 -13.01
N MET A 192 4.95 4.50 -12.80
CA MET A 192 3.78 4.91 -13.58
C MET A 192 3.17 6.18 -13.01
N LYS A 193 3.87 7.28 -13.28
CA LYS A 193 3.54 8.62 -12.81
C LYS A 193 3.23 9.54 -13.99
N ASN A 194 2.08 10.18 -13.96
CA ASN A 194 1.69 11.11 -15.02
C ASN A 194 2.32 12.51 -14.83
N SER A 195 2.12 13.37 -15.83
CA SER A 195 2.69 14.73 -15.82
C SER A 195 2.13 15.63 -14.71
N ALA A 196 0.99 15.28 -14.11
CA ALA A 196 0.41 15.98 -12.97
C ALA A 196 0.96 15.47 -11.62
N GLY A 197 1.82 14.43 -11.64
CA GLY A 197 2.44 13.85 -10.46
C GLY A 197 1.63 12.73 -9.81
N ALA A 198 0.47 12.34 -10.35
CA ALA A 198 -0.28 11.19 -9.86
C ALA A 198 0.40 9.89 -10.27
N THR A 199 0.55 8.99 -9.32
CA THR A 199 1.16 7.66 -9.45
C THR A 199 0.11 6.59 -9.70
N TRP A 200 0.52 5.34 -9.98
CA TRP A 200 -0.37 4.23 -10.35
C TRP A 200 -1.18 4.50 -11.61
N ASP A 201 -0.66 5.34 -12.51
CA ASP A 201 -1.38 5.85 -13.67
C ASP A 201 -1.43 4.83 -14.80
N ALA A 202 -2.62 4.30 -15.06
CA ALA A 202 -2.88 3.29 -16.07
C ALA A 202 -2.58 3.80 -17.51
N ALA A 203 -2.82 5.09 -17.79
CA ALA A 203 -2.54 5.66 -19.11
C ALA A 203 -1.03 5.74 -19.37
N THR A 204 -0.25 6.10 -18.35
CA THR A 204 1.23 6.07 -18.41
C THR A 204 1.73 4.65 -18.67
N ALA A 205 1.15 3.63 -18.02
CA ALA A 205 1.51 2.23 -18.25
C ALA A 205 1.20 1.77 -19.68
N GLY A 206 0.03 2.13 -20.22
CA GLY A 206 -0.33 1.85 -21.60
C GLY A 206 0.60 2.52 -22.63
N ASN A 207 1.07 3.73 -22.34
CA ASN A 207 2.06 4.41 -23.19
C ASN A 207 3.46 3.76 -23.06
N ALA A 208 3.85 3.35 -21.85
CA ALA A 208 5.13 2.70 -21.60
C ALA A 208 5.26 1.40 -22.38
N ILE A 209 4.24 0.53 -22.39
CA ILE A 209 4.28 -0.72 -23.14
C ILE A 209 4.43 -0.50 -24.63
N GLY A 210 3.81 0.54 -25.20
CA GLY A 210 4.00 0.94 -26.61
C GLY A 210 5.44 1.32 -26.92
N THR A 211 6.09 2.03 -26.02
CA THR A 211 7.52 2.39 -26.12
C THR A 211 8.42 1.17 -25.98
N TRP A 212 8.16 0.32 -25.00
CA TRP A 212 8.96 -0.87 -24.73
C TRP A 212 8.86 -1.91 -25.85
N THR A 213 7.64 -2.13 -26.39
CA THR A 213 7.47 -3.02 -27.56
C THR A 213 8.18 -2.51 -28.81
N SER A 214 8.31 -1.19 -28.97
CA SER A 214 9.08 -0.59 -30.05
C SER A 214 10.59 -0.76 -29.86
N SER A 215 11.07 -0.74 -28.60
CA SER A 215 12.50 -0.82 -28.27
C SER A 215 13.01 -2.26 -28.25
N PHE A 216 12.24 -3.19 -27.67
CA PHE A 216 12.69 -4.56 -27.38
C PHE A 216 12.03 -5.63 -28.28
N GLY A 217 10.86 -5.34 -28.86
CA GLY A 217 10.20 -6.25 -29.78
C GLY A 217 9.92 -7.62 -29.19
N ASP A 218 10.46 -8.66 -29.82
CA ASP A 218 10.25 -10.04 -29.44
C ASP A 218 11.13 -10.51 -28.25
N GLN A 219 11.94 -9.61 -27.68
CA GLN A 219 12.68 -9.88 -26.44
C GLN A 219 11.79 -9.77 -25.20
N ILE A 220 10.58 -9.14 -25.30
CA ILE A 220 9.66 -9.10 -24.19
C ILE A 220 8.84 -10.38 -24.18
N ASP A 221 9.05 -11.21 -23.19
CA ASP A 221 8.36 -12.47 -22.98
C ASP A 221 7.27 -12.37 -21.92
N ILE A 222 7.41 -11.44 -20.98
CA ILE A 222 6.53 -11.26 -19.85
C ILE A 222 6.35 -9.78 -19.52
N VAL A 223 5.14 -9.41 -19.10
CA VAL A 223 4.82 -8.12 -18.51
C VAL A 223 4.41 -8.32 -17.06
N VAL A 224 5.00 -7.56 -16.15
CA VAL A 224 4.62 -7.55 -14.74
C VAL A 224 4.19 -6.15 -14.32
N SER A 225 3.16 -6.06 -13.53
CA SER A 225 2.64 -4.79 -13.00
C SER A 225 2.42 -4.87 -11.50
N ASN A 226 2.67 -3.78 -10.79
CA ASN A 226 2.38 -3.70 -9.37
C ASN A 226 0.87 -3.70 -9.06
N ASN A 227 -0.01 -3.40 -10.04
CA ASN A 227 -1.46 -3.59 -9.89
C ASN A 227 -2.14 -3.93 -11.21
N ASP A 228 -3.40 -4.36 -11.14
CA ASP A 228 -4.21 -4.74 -12.31
C ASP A 228 -4.59 -3.53 -13.17
N GLY A 229 -4.85 -2.37 -12.59
CA GLY A 229 -5.21 -1.18 -13.38
C GLY A 229 -4.15 -0.82 -14.42
N MET A 230 -2.89 -0.83 -14.01
CA MET A 230 -1.76 -0.62 -14.92
C MET A 230 -1.52 -1.86 -15.82
N GLY A 231 -1.60 -3.07 -15.23
CA GLY A 231 -1.44 -4.33 -15.95
C GLY A 231 -2.42 -4.49 -17.09
N MET A 232 -3.71 -4.23 -16.85
CA MET A 232 -4.77 -4.28 -17.87
C MET A 232 -4.58 -3.23 -18.95
N SER A 233 -4.13 -2.03 -18.58
CA SER A 233 -3.81 -0.99 -19.57
C SER A 233 -2.69 -1.45 -20.50
N MET A 234 -1.63 -2.07 -20.00
CA MET A 234 -0.56 -2.64 -20.82
C MET A 234 -1.02 -3.83 -21.64
N PHE A 235 -1.80 -4.74 -21.08
CA PHE A 235 -2.36 -5.90 -21.76
C PHE A 235 -3.25 -5.50 -22.95
N ASN A 236 -4.07 -4.46 -22.77
CA ASN A 236 -4.94 -3.94 -23.82
C ASN A 236 -4.19 -3.12 -24.88
N ALA A 237 -3.13 -2.40 -24.49
CA ALA A 237 -2.30 -1.60 -25.40
C ALA A 237 -1.25 -2.44 -26.15
N TRP A 238 -1.12 -3.73 -25.86
CA TRP A 238 -0.19 -4.60 -26.58
C TRP A 238 -0.51 -4.69 -28.06
N SER A 239 0.37 -4.20 -28.90
CA SER A 239 0.14 -3.99 -30.34
C SER A 239 0.64 -5.12 -31.25
N LYS A 240 1.26 -6.16 -30.70
CA LYS A 240 1.79 -7.31 -31.45
C LYS A 240 0.73 -8.41 -31.55
N ASP A 241 0.80 -9.22 -32.62
CA ASP A 241 -0.15 -10.31 -32.87
C ASP A 241 -0.17 -11.38 -31.75
N ASN A 242 0.99 -11.61 -31.12
CA ASN A 242 1.13 -12.56 -30.02
C ASN A 242 1.23 -11.82 -28.70
N LYS A 243 0.13 -11.71 -27.97
CA LYS A 243 0.15 -11.19 -26.60
C LYS A 243 1.08 -12.02 -25.73
N VAL A 244 1.80 -11.33 -24.86
CA VAL A 244 2.60 -11.98 -23.80
C VAL A 244 1.81 -12.02 -22.51
N PRO A 245 2.05 -13.01 -21.64
CA PRO A 245 1.39 -13.08 -20.34
C PRO A 245 1.71 -11.82 -19.54
N THR A 246 0.67 -11.24 -18.97
CA THR A 246 0.74 -10.04 -18.12
C THR A 246 0.25 -10.41 -16.74
N PHE A 247 0.99 -10.00 -15.71
CA PHE A 247 0.70 -10.30 -14.31
C PHE A 247 0.45 -9.01 -13.55
N GLY A 248 -0.60 -9.03 -12.74
CA GLY A 248 -1.00 -7.87 -11.93
C GLY A 248 -1.15 -8.19 -10.45
N TYR A 249 -1.94 -7.37 -9.78
CA TYR A 249 -2.26 -7.46 -8.36
C TYR A 249 -3.60 -6.75 -8.13
N ASP A 250 -4.40 -7.17 -7.17
CA ASP A 250 -5.69 -6.65 -6.69
C ASP A 250 -6.89 -7.54 -7.06
N ALA A 251 -6.75 -8.46 -8.03
CA ALA A 251 -7.83 -9.29 -8.55
C ALA A 251 -9.05 -8.48 -9.00
N ASN A 252 -8.82 -7.39 -9.73
CA ASN A 252 -9.90 -6.61 -10.32
C ASN A 252 -10.69 -7.47 -11.30
N SER A 253 -12.00 -7.29 -11.36
CA SER A 253 -12.90 -8.16 -12.14
C SER A 253 -12.54 -8.22 -13.63
N ASP A 254 -12.05 -7.14 -14.22
CA ASP A 254 -11.59 -7.09 -15.61
C ASP A 254 -10.30 -7.91 -15.82
N ALA A 255 -9.36 -7.84 -14.88
CA ALA A 255 -8.13 -8.62 -14.93
C ALA A 255 -8.41 -10.11 -14.70
N VAL A 256 -9.28 -10.46 -13.76
CA VAL A 256 -9.72 -11.84 -13.53
C VAL A 256 -10.41 -12.42 -14.77
N ALA A 257 -11.30 -11.66 -15.42
CA ALA A 257 -11.94 -12.07 -16.66
C ALA A 257 -10.91 -12.26 -17.80
N ALA A 258 -9.90 -11.40 -17.88
CA ALA A 258 -8.86 -11.44 -18.91
C ALA A 258 -7.90 -12.65 -18.77
N ILE A 259 -7.91 -13.38 -17.64
CA ILE A 259 -7.15 -14.63 -17.51
C ILE A 259 -7.57 -15.65 -18.58
N ALA A 260 -8.86 -15.73 -18.88
CA ALA A 260 -9.37 -16.57 -19.98
C ALA A 260 -8.87 -16.11 -21.37
N GLU A 261 -8.37 -14.88 -21.50
CA GLU A 261 -7.87 -14.29 -22.74
C GLU A 261 -6.33 -14.24 -22.80
N GLY A 262 -5.65 -14.79 -21.79
CA GLY A 262 -4.19 -14.87 -21.75
C GLY A 262 -3.51 -13.87 -20.80
N TYR A 263 -4.27 -13.17 -19.92
CA TYR A 263 -3.68 -12.52 -18.76
C TYR A 263 -3.10 -13.62 -17.85
N GLY A 264 -1.84 -13.45 -17.42
CA GLY A 264 -1.11 -14.54 -16.75
C GLY A 264 -1.62 -14.86 -15.35
N GLY A 265 -2.11 -13.85 -14.65
CA GLY A 265 -2.65 -13.97 -13.30
C GLY A 265 -2.57 -12.67 -12.51
N THR A 266 -3.18 -12.69 -11.35
CA THR A 266 -3.22 -11.57 -10.41
C THR A 266 -3.19 -12.07 -8.97
N ILE A 267 -3.03 -11.19 -7.99
CA ILE A 267 -3.10 -11.52 -6.56
C ILE A 267 -4.36 -10.89 -5.97
N SER A 268 -5.21 -11.70 -5.37
CA SER A 268 -6.30 -11.22 -4.52
C SER A 268 -5.77 -10.87 -3.13
N GLN A 269 -6.06 -9.66 -2.66
CA GLN A 269 -5.80 -9.26 -1.27
C GLN A 269 -6.96 -9.63 -0.34
N HIS A 270 -7.95 -10.40 -0.78
CA HIS A 270 -9.18 -10.67 -0.03
C HIS A 270 -9.84 -9.38 0.49
N ALA A 271 -10.20 -8.49 -0.44
CA ALA A 271 -10.82 -7.22 -0.11
C ALA A 271 -12.13 -7.37 0.68
N ASP A 272 -12.89 -8.43 0.42
CA ASP A 272 -14.08 -8.84 1.14
C ASP A 272 -13.78 -9.14 2.63
N VAL A 273 -12.73 -9.93 2.91
CA VAL A 273 -12.25 -10.22 4.27
C VAL A 273 -11.82 -8.94 4.97
N GLN A 274 -11.02 -8.11 4.30
CA GLN A 274 -10.56 -6.85 4.87
C GLN A 274 -11.72 -5.90 5.20
N ALA A 275 -12.69 -5.75 4.29
CA ALA A 275 -13.84 -4.88 4.48
C ALA A 275 -14.69 -5.33 5.68
N TYR A 276 -14.98 -6.63 5.77
CA TYR A 276 -15.69 -7.19 6.90
C TYR A 276 -14.95 -6.96 8.23
N LEU A 277 -13.68 -7.36 8.30
CA LEU A 277 -12.86 -7.20 9.49
C LEU A 277 -12.76 -5.74 9.92
N THR A 278 -12.61 -4.80 8.99
CA THR A 278 -12.53 -3.36 9.28
C THR A 278 -13.75 -2.89 10.08
N LEU A 279 -14.95 -3.19 9.59
CA LEU A 279 -16.18 -2.75 10.24
C LEU A 279 -16.54 -3.61 11.44
N ARG A 280 -16.24 -4.91 11.43
CA ARG A 280 -16.51 -5.79 12.57
C ARG A 280 -15.66 -5.46 13.79
N VAL A 281 -14.37 -5.22 13.60
CA VAL A 281 -13.45 -4.78 14.67
C VAL A 281 -13.92 -3.45 15.28
N LEU A 282 -14.31 -2.48 14.44
CA LEU A 282 -14.90 -1.24 14.93
C LEU A 282 -16.18 -1.47 15.73
N ARG A 283 -17.07 -2.32 15.22
CA ARG A 283 -18.34 -2.60 15.90
C ARG A 283 -18.11 -3.25 17.26
N ASN A 284 -17.21 -4.24 17.34
CA ASN A 284 -16.88 -4.92 18.59
C ASN A 284 -16.28 -3.94 19.62
N ALA A 285 -15.38 -3.07 19.19
CA ALA A 285 -14.79 -2.04 20.04
C ALA A 285 -15.84 -1.03 20.55
N LEU A 286 -16.78 -0.63 19.70
CA LEU A 286 -17.90 0.28 20.07
C LEU A 286 -18.88 -0.36 21.05
N ASP A 287 -19.08 -1.67 20.97
CA ASP A 287 -19.93 -2.42 21.90
C ASP A 287 -19.21 -2.81 23.19
N GLY A 288 -17.89 -2.60 23.26
CA GLY A 288 -17.06 -2.97 24.41
C GLY A 288 -16.99 -4.49 24.64
N VAL A 289 -17.17 -5.28 23.58
CA VAL A 289 -17.03 -6.73 23.60
C VAL A 289 -15.62 -7.14 23.16
N ASP A 290 -15.32 -8.44 23.26
CA ASP A 290 -14.07 -8.97 22.74
C ASP A 290 -13.95 -8.66 21.24
N VAL A 291 -12.80 -8.18 20.83
CA VAL A 291 -12.56 -7.73 19.44
C VAL A 291 -12.74 -8.85 18.44
N ASP A 292 -12.53 -10.11 18.84
CA ASP A 292 -12.72 -11.31 18.01
C ASP A 292 -14.17 -11.80 17.96
N THR A 293 -15.11 -11.14 18.63
CA THR A 293 -16.52 -11.54 18.61
C THR A 293 -17.09 -11.54 17.19
N GLY A 294 -17.60 -12.70 16.73
CA GLY A 294 -18.12 -12.89 15.37
C GLY A 294 -17.03 -12.91 14.28
N ILE A 295 -15.76 -13.01 14.68
CA ILE A 295 -14.60 -13.26 13.83
C ILE A 295 -14.10 -14.67 14.18
N GLY A 296 -13.45 -15.34 13.25
CA GLY A 296 -12.93 -16.69 13.43
C GLY A 296 -13.65 -17.72 12.58
N THR A 297 -13.37 -19.00 12.82
CA THR A 297 -13.94 -20.11 12.05
C THR A 297 -15.45 -20.09 12.09
N ALA A 298 -16.10 -20.22 10.94
CA ALA A 298 -17.54 -20.29 10.84
C ALA A 298 -18.07 -21.49 11.64
N ASP A 299 -18.91 -21.22 12.61
CA ASP A 299 -19.47 -22.21 13.53
C ASP A 299 -20.89 -21.84 13.98
N ASP A 300 -21.48 -22.69 14.83
CA ASP A 300 -22.82 -22.47 15.40
C ASP A 300 -22.88 -21.23 16.33
N ALA A 301 -21.73 -20.69 16.76
CA ALA A 301 -21.67 -19.48 17.56
C ALA A 301 -21.81 -18.19 16.72
N GLY A 302 -21.77 -18.31 15.39
CA GLY A 302 -21.94 -17.22 14.44
C GLY A 302 -20.63 -16.56 13.98
N ASN A 303 -19.49 -17.20 14.20
CA ASN A 303 -18.23 -16.84 13.57
C ASN A 303 -18.32 -17.06 12.06
N VAL A 304 -17.69 -16.20 11.25
CA VAL A 304 -17.95 -16.13 9.81
C VAL A 304 -16.73 -16.31 8.94
N LEU A 305 -15.52 -16.23 9.51
CA LEU A 305 -14.27 -16.40 8.77
C LEU A 305 -13.54 -17.66 9.23
N SER A 306 -12.95 -18.37 8.29
CA SER A 306 -12.04 -19.46 8.59
C SER A 306 -10.61 -18.96 8.79
N ASP A 307 -9.82 -19.68 9.59
CA ASP A 307 -8.43 -19.33 9.92
C ASP A 307 -7.49 -19.38 8.71
N ASP A 308 -7.95 -19.91 7.57
CA ASP A 308 -7.18 -19.98 6.32
C ASP A 308 -7.33 -18.73 5.44
N VAL A 309 -8.17 -17.77 5.80
CA VAL A 309 -8.35 -16.53 5.03
C VAL A 309 -7.83 -15.29 5.74
N TYR A 310 -7.52 -15.38 7.03
CA TYR A 310 -6.91 -14.27 7.77
C TYR A 310 -6.00 -14.78 8.90
N ARG A 311 -5.17 -13.89 9.43
CA ARG A 311 -4.43 -14.09 10.67
C ARG A 311 -4.55 -12.87 11.57
N TYR A 312 -4.54 -13.06 12.88
CA TYR A 312 -4.48 -12.00 13.88
C TYR A 312 -3.14 -12.01 14.60
N SER A 313 -2.58 -10.83 14.81
CA SER A 313 -1.40 -10.61 15.64
C SER A 313 -1.79 -9.76 16.85
N GLU A 314 -1.88 -10.37 18.03
CA GLU A 314 -2.19 -9.67 19.28
C GLU A 314 -1.12 -8.62 19.61
N GLU A 315 0.15 -8.96 19.43
CA GLU A 315 1.28 -8.05 19.66
C GLU A 315 1.19 -6.79 18.80
N GLN A 316 0.81 -6.96 17.54
CA GLN A 316 0.67 -5.87 16.57
C GLN A 316 -0.74 -5.27 16.54
N ARG A 317 -1.71 -5.84 17.26
CA ARG A 317 -3.13 -5.44 17.23
C ARG A 317 -3.66 -5.35 15.78
N SER A 318 -3.30 -6.35 14.97
CA SER A 318 -3.46 -6.29 13.52
C SER A 318 -4.10 -7.57 12.98
N TYR A 319 -5.09 -7.37 12.12
CA TYR A 319 -5.73 -8.41 11.33
C TYR A 319 -5.20 -8.34 9.90
N TYR A 320 -4.72 -9.46 9.40
CA TYR A 320 -4.16 -9.57 8.05
C TYR A 320 -4.99 -10.56 7.25
N ALA A 321 -5.70 -10.10 6.23
CA ALA A 321 -6.25 -10.98 5.20
C ALA A 321 -5.10 -11.65 4.46
N LEU A 322 -5.22 -12.94 4.19
CA LEU A 322 -4.21 -13.69 3.47
C LEU A 322 -4.39 -13.49 1.97
N ASN A 323 -3.30 -13.19 1.28
CA ASN A 323 -3.34 -13.02 -0.17
C ASN A 323 -3.42 -14.38 -0.87
N VAL A 324 -4.05 -14.41 -2.04
CA VAL A 324 -4.20 -15.60 -2.87
C VAL A 324 -3.81 -15.30 -4.32
N ALA A 325 -3.01 -16.17 -4.92
CA ALA A 325 -2.73 -16.11 -6.34
C ALA A 325 -3.96 -16.57 -7.14
N VAL A 326 -4.39 -15.72 -8.08
CA VAL A 326 -5.52 -15.97 -8.98
C VAL A 326 -4.96 -16.24 -10.37
N THR A 327 -5.13 -17.48 -10.82
CA THR A 327 -4.56 -17.99 -12.07
C THR A 327 -5.63 -18.71 -12.90
N ALA A 328 -5.25 -19.31 -14.01
CA ALA A 328 -6.16 -20.11 -14.84
C ALA A 328 -6.85 -21.25 -14.08
N ASP A 329 -6.28 -21.71 -12.96
CA ASP A 329 -6.80 -22.83 -12.20
C ASP A 329 -7.97 -22.46 -11.28
N ASN A 330 -8.06 -21.21 -10.83
CA ASN A 330 -9.02 -20.78 -9.81
C ASN A 330 -9.74 -19.44 -10.10
N TYR A 331 -9.49 -18.78 -11.24
CA TYR A 331 -10.05 -17.44 -11.52
C TYR A 331 -11.59 -17.40 -11.47
N ASN A 332 -12.26 -18.53 -11.72
CA ASN A 332 -13.72 -18.59 -11.66
C ASN A 332 -14.29 -18.27 -10.27
N ASP A 333 -13.52 -18.48 -9.21
CA ASP A 333 -13.93 -18.20 -7.84
C ASP A 333 -13.83 -16.69 -7.50
N PHE A 334 -13.17 -15.93 -8.36
CA PHE A 334 -12.87 -14.49 -8.18
C PHE A 334 -13.55 -13.57 -9.21
N THR A 335 -14.52 -14.08 -9.96
CA THR A 335 -15.19 -13.32 -11.02
C THR A 335 -16.07 -12.17 -10.53
N ASP A 336 -16.49 -12.22 -9.26
CA ASP A 336 -17.24 -11.15 -8.59
C ASP A 336 -16.42 -10.57 -7.44
N SER A 337 -15.75 -9.45 -7.71
CA SER A 337 -14.89 -8.75 -6.74
C SER A 337 -15.67 -8.08 -5.59
N THR A 338 -17.00 -8.02 -5.69
CA THR A 338 -17.90 -7.45 -4.67
C THR A 338 -18.67 -8.51 -3.90
N LYS A 339 -18.39 -9.79 -4.15
CA LYS A 339 -19.03 -10.90 -3.44
C LYS A 339 -18.71 -10.81 -1.95
N VAL A 340 -19.76 -10.82 -1.15
CA VAL A 340 -19.69 -10.89 0.31
C VAL A 340 -19.66 -12.34 0.78
N PHE A 341 -19.12 -12.57 1.97
CA PHE A 341 -19.21 -13.90 2.59
C PHE A 341 -20.66 -14.29 2.82
N GLU A 342 -20.96 -15.55 2.54
CA GLU A 342 -22.02 -16.26 3.21
C GLU A 342 -21.41 -16.81 4.50
N PRO A 343 -21.85 -16.59 5.57
CA PRO A 343 -23.06 -16.39 6.34
C PRO A 343 -23.15 -15.05 7.08
N VAL A 344 -22.48 -14.02 6.63
CA VAL A 344 -22.53 -12.67 7.24
C VAL A 344 -23.90 -12.00 7.13
N SER A 345 -24.90 -12.72 6.66
CA SER A 345 -26.24 -12.22 6.38
C SER A 345 -27.11 -11.89 7.59
N LYS A 346 -26.58 -11.98 8.82
CA LYS A 346 -27.34 -11.60 9.99
C LYS A 346 -27.09 -10.18 10.38
N GLN A 347 -28.04 -9.29 10.09
CA GLN A 347 -28.06 -7.95 10.66
C GLN A 347 -28.09 -8.03 12.20
N LEU A 348 -27.35 -7.15 12.86
CA LEU A 348 -27.38 -7.04 14.31
C LEU A 348 -28.77 -6.55 14.77
N ASP A 349 -29.22 -7.04 15.92
CA ASP A 349 -30.47 -6.60 16.54
C ASP A 349 -30.34 -5.14 16.99
N GLU A 350 -31.05 -4.23 16.35
CA GLU A 350 -31.04 -2.79 16.66
C GLU A 350 -31.45 -2.48 18.11
N SER A 351 -32.27 -3.35 18.73
CA SER A 351 -32.65 -3.19 20.14
C SER A 351 -31.50 -3.46 21.10
N ALA A 352 -30.55 -4.32 20.70
CA ALA A 352 -29.37 -4.68 21.48
C ALA A 352 -28.12 -3.86 21.06
N HIS A 353 -28.09 -3.45 19.79
CA HIS A 353 -26.95 -2.79 19.17
C HIS A 353 -27.41 -1.49 18.49
N ALA A 354 -27.40 -0.40 19.23
CA ALA A 354 -27.74 0.93 18.67
C ALA A 354 -26.81 1.31 17.51
N THR A 355 -27.39 1.96 16.50
CA THR A 355 -26.63 2.51 15.36
C THR A 355 -25.50 3.40 15.82
N LYS A 356 -24.32 3.25 15.27
CA LYS A 356 -23.13 4.03 15.57
C LYS A 356 -22.62 4.76 14.34
N LYS A 357 -22.18 5.99 14.53
CA LYS A 357 -21.71 6.83 13.44
C LYS A 357 -20.20 6.72 13.26
N VAL A 358 -19.77 6.37 12.04
CA VAL A 358 -18.36 6.12 11.68
C VAL A 358 -17.91 7.12 10.62
N TRP A 359 -16.77 7.76 10.82
CA TRP A 359 -16.06 8.48 9.76
C TRP A 359 -15.07 7.54 9.09
N LEU A 360 -15.19 7.36 7.78
CA LEU A 360 -14.33 6.46 7.01
C LEU A 360 -13.65 7.24 5.89
N ASP A 361 -12.33 7.39 5.99
CA ASP A 361 -11.52 8.12 5.00
C ASP A 361 -10.91 7.17 3.98
N ILE A 362 -11.30 7.32 2.72
CA ILE A 362 -10.72 6.63 1.57
C ILE A 362 -9.66 7.54 0.93
N TYR A 363 -8.44 7.03 0.78
CA TYR A 363 -7.30 7.77 0.26
C TYR A 363 -7.57 8.52 -1.04
N ASN A 364 -8.10 7.83 -2.04
CA ASN A 364 -8.31 8.39 -3.36
C ASN A 364 -9.52 7.75 -4.05
N ALA A 365 -10.54 8.55 -4.30
CA ALA A 365 -11.76 8.11 -4.97
C ALA A 365 -11.55 7.75 -6.46
N SER A 366 -10.44 8.14 -7.07
CA SER A 366 -10.08 7.72 -8.45
C SER A 366 -9.25 6.44 -8.52
N ASP A 367 -8.84 5.88 -7.38
CA ASP A 367 -8.25 4.55 -7.32
C ASP A 367 -9.32 3.49 -7.63
N ASN A 368 -9.09 2.70 -8.70
CA ASN A 368 -10.10 1.75 -9.18
C ASN A 368 -10.39 0.63 -8.18
N PHE A 369 -9.39 0.13 -7.49
CA PHE A 369 -9.57 -0.90 -6.47
C PHE A 369 -10.40 -0.36 -5.29
N LEU A 370 -10.08 0.82 -4.79
CA LEU A 370 -10.80 1.42 -3.67
C LEU A 370 -12.25 1.76 -4.04
N SER A 371 -12.49 2.37 -5.21
CA SER A 371 -13.82 2.85 -5.60
C SER A 371 -14.74 1.75 -6.15
N SER A 372 -14.19 0.77 -6.89
CA SER A 372 -14.98 -0.26 -7.58
C SER A 372 -15.09 -1.57 -6.83
N THR A 373 -14.22 -1.81 -5.84
CA THR A 373 -14.18 -3.07 -5.10
C THR A 373 -14.32 -2.83 -3.59
N TYR A 374 -13.38 -2.10 -2.98
CA TYR A 374 -13.30 -2.02 -1.53
C TYR A 374 -14.46 -1.25 -0.89
N GLN A 375 -14.79 -0.07 -1.40
CA GLN A 375 -15.90 0.72 -0.90
C GLN A 375 -17.26 0.03 -1.05
N PRO A 376 -17.61 -0.58 -2.21
CA PRO A 376 -18.84 -1.37 -2.32
C PRO A 376 -18.92 -2.53 -1.33
N LEU A 377 -17.78 -3.19 -1.03
CA LEU A 377 -17.74 -4.25 -0.01
C LEU A 377 -17.99 -3.69 1.40
N LEU A 378 -17.38 -2.57 1.76
CA LEU A 378 -17.67 -1.89 3.04
C LEU A 378 -19.15 -1.55 3.15
N GLN A 379 -19.76 -0.99 2.10
CA GLN A 379 -21.18 -0.64 2.04
C GLN A 379 -22.12 -1.85 2.17
N ASN A 380 -21.67 -3.05 1.80
CA ASN A 380 -22.43 -4.29 2.02
C ASN A 380 -22.44 -4.74 3.48
N TYR A 381 -21.45 -4.30 4.28
CA TYR A 381 -21.33 -4.72 5.68
C TYR A 381 -21.78 -3.68 6.70
N ASP A 382 -21.82 -2.38 6.37
CA ASP A 382 -22.17 -1.32 7.31
C ASP A 382 -23.61 -1.47 7.83
N ASP A 383 -24.58 -1.72 6.95
CA ASP A 383 -25.97 -1.97 7.31
C ASP A 383 -26.12 -3.24 8.19
N LEU A 384 -25.37 -4.31 7.87
CA LEU A 384 -25.41 -5.57 8.63
C LEU A 384 -24.90 -5.40 10.06
N LEU A 385 -24.02 -4.41 10.28
CA LEU A 385 -23.37 -4.13 11.56
C LEU A 385 -23.97 -2.92 12.28
N ASN A 386 -25.12 -2.39 11.83
CA ASN A 386 -25.78 -1.22 12.36
C ASN A 386 -24.81 -0.01 12.48
N LEU A 387 -24.05 0.26 11.42
CA LEU A 387 -23.14 1.40 11.31
C LEU A 387 -23.68 2.43 10.31
N ASP A 388 -23.74 3.69 10.73
CA ASP A 388 -23.99 4.85 9.86
C ASP A 388 -22.62 5.40 9.42
N VAL A 389 -22.18 5.03 8.23
CA VAL A 389 -20.82 5.30 7.74
C VAL A 389 -20.81 6.47 6.78
N ASP A 390 -20.15 7.58 7.17
CA ASP A 390 -19.83 8.67 6.26
C ASP A 390 -18.56 8.29 5.46
N TYR A 391 -18.74 7.88 4.19
CA TYR A 391 -17.66 7.58 3.26
C TYR A 391 -17.08 8.85 2.68
N ILE A 392 -15.86 9.20 3.10
CA ILE A 392 -15.18 10.41 2.66
C ILE A 392 -14.14 10.03 1.60
N GLY A 393 -14.42 10.36 0.36
CA GLY A 393 -13.48 10.18 -0.75
C GLY A 393 -12.41 11.26 -0.74
N GLY A 394 -11.13 10.84 -0.84
CA GLY A 394 -9.99 11.73 -0.82
C GLY A 394 -9.47 12.13 -2.20
N ASP A 395 -8.87 13.29 -2.27
CA ASP A 395 -8.06 13.81 -3.36
C ASP A 395 -6.55 13.70 -3.03
N GLY A 396 -6.19 12.70 -2.26
CA GLY A 396 -4.88 12.46 -1.70
C GLY A 396 -4.78 12.85 -0.22
N GLN A 397 -3.69 12.46 0.41
CA GLN A 397 -3.46 12.66 1.84
C GLN A 397 -2.39 13.74 2.08
N THR A 398 -2.76 14.99 1.87
CA THR A 398 -2.00 16.15 2.39
C THR A 398 -2.58 16.57 3.73
N GLU A 399 -1.79 17.18 4.60
CA GLU A 399 -2.25 17.67 5.90
C GLU A 399 -3.48 18.59 5.78
N SER A 400 -3.47 19.49 4.80
CA SER A 400 -4.61 20.38 4.54
C SER A 400 -5.86 19.63 4.09
N ASN A 401 -5.73 18.60 3.26
CA ASN A 401 -6.85 17.79 2.78
C ASN A 401 -7.46 16.99 3.92
N ILE A 402 -6.63 16.36 4.76
CA ILE A 402 -7.05 15.62 5.94
C ILE A 402 -7.84 16.55 6.89
N THR A 403 -7.28 17.73 7.22
CA THR A 403 -7.92 18.73 8.09
C THR A 403 -9.27 19.16 7.55
N ASN A 404 -9.36 19.45 6.25
CA ASN A 404 -10.61 19.92 5.64
C ASN A 404 -11.70 18.83 5.60
N ARG A 405 -11.32 17.56 5.45
CA ARG A 405 -12.27 16.45 5.34
C ARG A 405 -12.85 16.03 6.68
N LEU A 406 -12.04 16.02 7.73
CA LEU A 406 -12.49 15.55 9.04
C LEU A 406 -13.56 16.46 9.66
N GLY A 407 -13.51 17.78 9.42
CA GLY A 407 -14.51 18.74 9.87
C GLY A 407 -14.66 18.74 11.39
N ASN A 408 -15.77 18.22 11.88
CA ASN A 408 -16.05 18.09 13.32
C ASN A 408 -15.95 16.62 13.77
N PRO A 409 -14.79 16.16 14.25
CA PRO A 409 -14.61 14.76 14.67
C PRO A 409 -15.47 14.36 15.87
N GLY A 410 -15.95 15.34 16.65
CA GLY A 410 -16.79 15.09 17.83
C GLY A 410 -18.12 14.42 17.54
N GLN A 411 -18.62 14.52 16.30
CA GLN A 411 -19.90 13.92 15.90
C GLN A 411 -19.87 12.41 15.63
N TYR A 412 -18.67 11.82 15.50
CA TYR A 412 -18.51 10.40 15.18
C TYR A 412 -18.23 9.58 16.45
N ASP A 413 -18.66 8.32 16.42
CA ASP A 413 -18.40 7.35 17.49
C ASP A 413 -17.08 6.61 17.28
N ALA A 414 -16.65 6.43 16.02
CA ALA A 414 -15.43 5.75 15.63
C ALA A 414 -14.86 6.26 14.31
N PHE A 415 -13.61 5.86 14.01
CA PHE A 415 -12.88 6.28 12.84
C PHE A 415 -12.28 5.08 12.11
N ALA A 416 -12.36 5.06 10.77
CA ALA A 416 -11.63 4.13 9.91
C ALA A 416 -10.82 4.93 8.87
N ILE A 417 -9.53 4.64 8.73
CA ILE A 417 -8.61 5.44 7.92
C ILE A 417 -7.80 4.55 6.99
N ASN A 418 -7.98 4.74 5.68
CA ASN A 418 -7.13 4.16 4.65
C ASN A 418 -5.89 5.03 4.47
N MET A 419 -4.84 4.77 5.24
CA MET A 419 -3.64 5.59 5.21
C MET A 419 -2.61 5.08 4.22
N VAL A 420 -2.35 5.82 3.16
CA VAL A 420 -1.39 5.45 2.10
C VAL A 420 -0.04 6.14 2.26
N LYS A 421 -0.01 7.38 2.74
CA LYS A 421 1.23 8.11 2.97
C LYS A 421 1.81 7.76 4.34
N THR A 422 3.02 7.23 4.35
CA THR A 422 3.69 6.67 5.55
C THR A 422 3.93 7.65 6.68
N ASP A 423 3.94 8.95 6.41
CA ASP A 423 4.22 10.02 7.37
C ASP A 423 2.95 10.71 7.92
N ASN A 424 1.77 10.30 7.49
CA ASN A 424 0.53 10.97 7.83
C ASN A 424 -0.18 10.47 9.10
N ALA A 425 0.25 9.36 9.70
CA ALA A 425 -0.39 8.82 10.91
C ALA A 425 -0.45 9.86 12.04
N ALA A 426 0.66 10.59 12.27
CA ALA A 426 0.71 11.65 13.27
C ALA A 426 -0.24 12.81 12.97
N SER A 427 -0.43 13.18 11.70
CA SER A 427 -1.38 14.21 11.29
C SER A 427 -2.83 13.81 11.58
N TYR A 428 -3.21 12.55 11.27
CA TYR A 428 -4.53 12.04 11.61
C TYR A 428 -4.76 12.00 13.12
N THR A 429 -3.83 11.45 13.90
CA THR A 429 -3.99 11.37 15.35
C THR A 429 -4.02 12.75 16.01
N ALA A 430 -3.26 13.72 15.50
CA ALA A 430 -3.32 15.11 15.95
C ALA A 430 -4.69 15.76 15.67
N LEU A 431 -5.31 15.46 14.53
CA LEU A 431 -6.66 15.95 14.21
C LEU A 431 -7.75 15.30 15.07
N LEU A 432 -7.64 13.99 15.31
CA LEU A 432 -8.58 13.28 16.18
C LEU A 432 -8.50 13.78 17.62
N ASN A 433 -7.38 14.34 18.03
CA ASN A 433 -7.18 14.91 19.37
C ASN A 433 -7.75 16.34 19.55
N GLN A 434 -8.33 16.95 18.52
CA GLN A 434 -8.98 18.26 18.61
C GLN A 434 -10.45 18.15 19.02
#